data_a2c8370aea8e3d9f51d01a2d48276be7
#
_entry.id   a2c8370aea8e3d9f51d01a2d48276be7
#
_cell.length_a   1.000
_cell.length_b   1.000
_cell.length_c   1.000
_cell.angle_alpha   90.00
_cell.angle_beta   90.00
_cell.angle_gamma   90.00
#
_symmetry.space_group_name_H-M   'P 1'
#
loop_
_entity.id
_entity.type
_entity.pdbx_description
1 polymer ?
#
loop_
_entity_poly.entity_id
_entity_poly.type
_entity_poly.pdbx_seq_one_letter_code
_entity_poly.pdbx_strand_id
1 'polypeptide(L)'
;MSTIRDVAELAGVSISTVSNVINRNGNVASKTEARVLDAIKTLNYVPDYVQRSSRTYASKNIGIITENCAIPISARIVQGICSCCNENDFIPVLHNLNLNLFDEELQAYRNKLGDFVYEALVNNEHFLHRLDTAIQVLRQSNVQGLVYVGDHPRDITPLLSLIPLPCSVVFSYIQEKKTNSVNNDDQQGATLAIEHLIANGHKRIAVITGPTNSLATHKRLLGYQETLMKHRINLEPNYIYAGHWSYADGANGLKHLLQLPTPPTAIFVMSDLMAVGTLNAAADMGLHIPDDLSIIGFDDLEFSAYTYPALSTIHTPFEAMGYAAMQKLLAQLRDPSSVCSQLLPCELIQRKSVGPIK
;
A
#
# COMPACT_ATOMS: atom_id res chain seq x y z
N MET A 1 -17.58 -10.17 -34.47
CA MET A 1 -16.11 -10.21 -34.55
C MET A 1 -15.72 -10.70 -35.92
N SER A 2 -14.84 -9.98 -36.61
CA SER A 2 -14.34 -10.38 -37.93
C SER A 2 -13.46 -11.63 -37.78
N THR A 3 -13.58 -12.55 -38.73
CA THR A 3 -12.84 -13.83 -38.75
C THR A 3 -11.78 -13.82 -39.85
N ILE A 4 -10.82 -14.75 -39.77
CA ILE A 4 -9.81 -14.93 -40.85
C ILE A 4 -10.48 -15.22 -42.21
N ARG A 5 -11.69 -15.78 -42.21
CA ARG A 5 -12.50 -16.03 -43.44
C ARG A 5 -12.97 -14.71 -44.06
N ASP A 6 -13.42 -13.77 -43.21
CA ASP A 6 -13.87 -12.45 -43.67
C ASP A 6 -12.72 -11.65 -44.27
N VAL A 7 -11.51 -11.77 -43.69
CA VAL A 7 -10.28 -11.17 -44.27
C VAL A 7 -9.93 -11.81 -45.61
N ALA A 8 -10.00 -13.13 -45.71
CA ALA A 8 -9.70 -13.86 -46.95
C ALA A 8 -10.66 -13.47 -48.05
N GLU A 9 -11.96 -13.35 -47.76
CA GLU A 9 -13.01 -12.94 -48.68
C GLU A 9 -12.80 -11.50 -49.15
N LEU A 10 -12.57 -10.54 -48.21
CA LEU A 10 -12.35 -9.14 -48.56
C LEU A 10 -11.07 -8.94 -49.37
N ALA A 11 -9.99 -9.66 -49.02
CA ALA A 11 -8.71 -9.59 -49.73
C ALA A 11 -8.74 -10.40 -51.07
N GLY A 12 -9.76 -11.24 -51.34
CA GLY A 12 -9.86 -12.09 -52.51
C GLY A 12 -8.72 -13.10 -52.61
N VAL A 13 -8.41 -13.78 -51.50
CA VAL A 13 -7.34 -14.79 -51.42
C VAL A 13 -7.77 -15.97 -50.55
N SER A 14 -6.99 -17.05 -50.55
CA SER A 14 -7.26 -18.19 -49.66
C SER A 14 -6.93 -17.88 -48.20
N ILE A 15 -7.58 -18.60 -47.26
CA ILE A 15 -7.30 -18.52 -45.85
C ILE A 15 -5.81 -18.82 -45.53
N SER A 16 -5.22 -19.77 -46.30
CA SER A 16 -3.80 -20.10 -46.16
C SER A 16 -2.89 -18.94 -46.58
N THR A 17 -3.30 -18.17 -47.61
CA THR A 17 -2.54 -16.97 -48.02
C THR A 17 -2.62 -15.89 -46.96
N VAL A 18 -3.77 -15.65 -46.34
CA VAL A 18 -3.91 -14.73 -45.22
C VAL A 18 -3.03 -15.17 -44.05
N SER A 19 -3.05 -16.47 -43.69
CA SER A 19 -2.23 -17.04 -42.63
C SER A 19 -0.73 -16.87 -42.91
N ASN A 20 -0.29 -17.04 -44.15
CA ASN A 20 1.11 -16.86 -44.53
C ASN A 20 1.57 -15.40 -44.44
N VAL A 21 0.73 -14.44 -44.85
CA VAL A 21 1.02 -13.00 -44.70
C VAL A 21 1.12 -12.63 -43.21
N ILE A 22 0.16 -13.08 -42.42
CA ILE A 22 0.12 -12.79 -40.98
C ILE A 22 1.34 -13.36 -40.25
N ASN A 23 1.71 -14.62 -40.56
CA ASN A 23 2.84 -15.31 -39.91
C ASN A 23 4.21 -15.01 -40.54
N ARG A 24 4.25 -14.17 -41.60
CA ARG A 24 5.45 -13.90 -42.38
C ARG A 24 6.13 -15.18 -42.89
N ASN A 25 5.34 -16.21 -43.14
CA ASN A 25 5.78 -17.50 -43.66
C ASN A 25 5.55 -17.59 -45.15
N GLY A 26 6.61 -17.82 -45.93
CA GLY A 26 6.54 -18.03 -47.38
C GLY A 26 6.67 -16.74 -48.21
N ASN A 27 6.99 -16.91 -49.51
CA ASN A 27 7.08 -15.80 -50.48
C ASN A 27 5.67 -15.45 -50.99
N VAL A 28 5.00 -14.54 -50.32
CA VAL A 28 3.75 -13.94 -50.83
C VAL A 28 4.11 -12.71 -51.68
N ALA A 29 3.56 -12.61 -52.86
CA ALA A 29 3.80 -11.45 -53.75
C ALA A 29 3.38 -10.15 -53.04
N SER A 30 4.22 -9.11 -53.09
CA SER A 30 4.03 -7.83 -52.39
C SER A 30 2.65 -7.18 -52.63
N LYS A 31 2.08 -7.34 -53.83
CA LYS A 31 0.74 -6.86 -54.16
C LYS A 31 -0.38 -7.62 -53.45
N THR A 32 -0.18 -8.92 -53.20
CA THR A 32 -1.11 -9.75 -52.44
C THR A 32 -1.02 -9.47 -50.95
N GLU A 33 0.20 -9.28 -50.44
CA GLU A 33 0.47 -8.90 -49.06
C GLU A 33 -0.20 -7.56 -48.72
N ALA A 34 -0.05 -6.55 -49.57
CA ALA A 34 -0.68 -5.24 -49.36
C ALA A 34 -2.23 -5.35 -49.30
N ARG A 35 -2.86 -6.17 -50.15
CA ARG A 35 -4.32 -6.39 -50.11
C ARG A 35 -4.79 -7.06 -48.83
N VAL A 36 -4.04 -8.04 -48.35
CA VAL A 36 -4.35 -8.72 -47.08
C VAL A 36 -4.22 -7.79 -45.88
N LEU A 37 -3.14 -6.98 -45.82
CA LEU A 37 -2.93 -6.01 -44.75
C LEU A 37 -4.02 -4.91 -44.74
N ASP A 38 -4.45 -4.46 -45.89
CA ASP A 38 -5.55 -3.50 -46.01
C ASP A 38 -6.89 -4.09 -45.56
N ALA A 39 -7.21 -5.34 -45.95
CA ALA A 39 -8.38 -6.05 -45.47
C ALA A 39 -8.39 -6.27 -43.94
N ILE A 40 -7.22 -6.61 -43.34
CA ILE A 40 -7.05 -6.74 -41.89
C ILE A 40 -7.37 -5.40 -41.19
N LYS A 41 -6.85 -4.31 -41.75
CA LYS A 41 -7.06 -2.94 -41.19
C LYS A 41 -8.53 -2.53 -41.33
N THR A 42 -9.16 -2.77 -42.50
CA THR A 42 -10.56 -2.40 -42.77
C THR A 42 -11.54 -3.15 -41.87
N LEU A 43 -11.27 -4.42 -41.59
CA LEU A 43 -12.11 -5.29 -40.75
C LEU A 43 -11.75 -5.21 -39.27
N ASN A 44 -10.76 -4.46 -38.92
CA ASN A 44 -10.17 -4.42 -37.57
C ASN A 44 -9.93 -5.84 -37.02
N TYR A 45 -9.45 -6.73 -37.89
CA TYR A 45 -9.25 -8.14 -37.57
C TYR A 45 -7.98 -8.35 -36.76
N VAL A 46 -8.14 -8.97 -35.60
CA VAL A 46 -7.03 -9.42 -34.78
C VAL A 46 -6.83 -10.92 -34.95
N PRO A 47 -5.68 -11.36 -35.49
CA PRO A 47 -5.43 -12.78 -35.72
C PRO A 47 -5.53 -13.64 -34.46
N ASP A 48 -6.20 -14.81 -34.62
CA ASP A 48 -6.36 -15.79 -33.51
C ASP A 48 -5.05 -16.30 -32.92
N TYR A 49 -3.92 -16.18 -33.66
CA TYR A 49 -2.63 -16.57 -33.09
C TYR A 49 -2.13 -15.58 -32.04
N VAL A 50 -2.51 -14.31 -32.14
CA VAL A 50 -2.28 -13.34 -31.07
C VAL A 50 -3.10 -13.73 -29.83
N GLN A 51 -4.30 -14.27 -30.04
CA GLN A 51 -5.12 -14.84 -28.96
C GLN A 51 -4.64 -16.23 -28.52
N ARG A 52 -4.11 -17.06 -29.45
CA ARG A 52 -3.58 -18.40 -29.14
C ARG A 52 -2.16 -18.40 -28.61
N SER A 53 -1.29 -17.50 -29.03
CA SER A 53 0.03 -17.32 -28.42
C SER A 53 -0.08 -16.81 -26.99
N SER A 54 -1.13 -16.05 -26.65
CA SER A 54 -1.46 -15.73 -25.27
C SER A 54 -2.02 -16.92 -24.47
N ARG A 55 -2.49 -17.99 -25.14
CA ARG A 55 -2.97 -19.24 -24.49
C ARG A 55 -1.91 -20.34 -24.39
N THR A 56 -0.85 -20.31 -25.20
CA THR A 56 0.22 -21.33 -25.21
C THR A 56 1.45 -20.93 -24.40
N TYR A 57 1.69 -19.65 -24.16
CA TYR A 57 2.60 -19.17 -23.13
C TYR A 57 1.75 -18.75 -21.95
N ALA A 58 1.95 -19.37 -20.79
CA ALA A 58 1.36 -18.86 -19.56
C ALA A 58 1.68 -17.35 -19.48
N SER A 59 0.65 -16.52 -19.38
CA SER A 59 0.85 -15.08 -19.30
C SER A 59 1.84 -14.79 -18.18
N LYS A 60 2.79 -13.90 -18.38
CA LYS A 60 3.71 -13.44 -17.32
C LYS A 60 3.19 -12.21 -16.60
N ASN A 61 1.94 -11.81 -16.83
CA ASN A 61 1.37 -10.62 -16.23
C ASN A 61 0.90 -10.89 -14.80
N ILE A 62 1.26 -9.99 -13.90
CA ILE A 62 0.77 -9.94 -12.51
C ILE A 62 0.03 -8.63 -12.32
N GLY A 63 -1.19 -8.72 -11.80
CA GLY A 63 -1.97 -7.54 -11.45
C GLY A 63 -1.47 -6.91 -10.15
N ILE A 64 -1.45 -5.59 -10.11
CA ILE A 64 -1.28 -4.82 -8.89
C ILE A 64 -2.49 -3.90 -8.78
N ILE A 65 -3.27 -4.04 -7.72
CA ILE A 65 -4.32 -3.10 -7.38
C ILE A 65 -3.81 -2.25 -6.22
N THR A 66 -3.77 -0.93 -6.40
CA THR A 66 -3.48 0.01 -5.32
C THR A 66 -4.68 0.92 -5.09
N GLU A 67 -4.96 1.22 -3.84
CA GLU A 67 -6.03 2.14 -3.48
C GLU A 67 -5.70 3.57 -3.88
N ASN A 68 -4.47 3.99 -3.62
CA ASN A 68 -3.95 5.29 -4.05
C ASN A 68 -2.43 5.25 -4.29
N CYS A 69 -2.00 5.26 -5.54
CA CYS A 69 -0.58 5.22 -5.88
C CYS A 69 0.17 6.53 -5.62
N ALA A 70 -0.52 7.63 -5.33
CA ALA A 70 0.10 8.92 -5.03
C ALA A 70 0.65 8.99 -3.59
N ILE A 71 0.29 8.05 -2.71
CA ILE A 71 0.79 7.99 -1.34
C ILE A 71 2.20 7.39 -1.34
N PRO A 72 3.19 8.01 -0.68
CA PRO A 72 4.58 7.53 -0.65
C PRO A 72 4.72 6.08 -0.19
N ILE A 73 3.90 5.64 0.76
CA ILE A 73 3.85 4.26 1.27
C ILE A 73 3.51 3.28 0.14
N SER A 74 2.42 3.54 -0.59
CA SER A 74 1.99 2.69 -1.71
C SER A 74 3.05 2.61 -2.81
N ALA A 75 3.72 3.72 -3.12
CA ALA A 75 4.78 3.75 -4.12
C ALA A 75 5.97 2.85 -3.73
N ARG A 76 6.39 2.86 -2.47
CA ARG A 76 7.48 2.01 -1.96
C ARG A 76 7.09 0.52 -1.97
N ILE A 77 5.85 0.20 -1.61
CA ILE A 77 5.33 -1.19 -1.68
C ILE A 77 5.32 -1.67 -3.13
N VAL A 78 4.78 -0.86 -4.06
CA VAL A 78 4.74 -1.18 -5.50
C VAL A 78 6.16 -1.38 -6.05
N GLN A 79 7.13 -0.57 -5.62
CA GLN A 79 8.53 -0.74 -6.01
C GLN A 79 9.05 -2.14 -5.63
N GLY A 80 8.78 -2.61 -4.41
CA GLY A 80 9.17 -3.96 -3.97
C GLY A 80 8.50 -5.07 -4.80
N ILE A 81 7.21 -4.91 -5.13
CA ILE A 81 6.49 -5.83 -6.01
C ILE A 81 7.16 -5.88 -7.40
N CYS A 82 7.45 -4.70 -7.98
CA CYS A 82 8.08 -4.60 -9.30
C CYS A 82 9.48 -5.22 -9.30
N SER A 83 10.28 -5.01 -8.25
CA SER A 83 11.61 -5.62 -8.11
C SER A 83 11.51 -7.15 -8.15
N CYS A 84 10.60 -7.75 -7.37
CA CYS A 84 10.37 -9.19 -7.38
C CYS A 84 9.85 -9.70 -8.73
N CYS A 85 8.95 -8.93 -9.40
CA CYS A 85 8.48 -9.27 -10.74
C CYS A 85 9.65 -9.34 -11.74
N ASN A 86 10.50 -8.32 -11.76
CA ASN A 86 11.64 -8.23 -12.68
C ASN A 86 12.64 -9.40 -12.49
N GLU A 87 12.94 -9.77 -11.24
CA GLU A 87 13.83 -10.89 -10.93
C GLU A 87 13.28 -12.26 -11.36
N ASN A 88 11.96 -12.37 -11.51
CA ASN A 88 11.28 -13.62 -11.87
C ASN A 88 10.67 -13.59 -13.27
N ASP A 89 11.04 -12.62 -14.12
CA ASP A 89 10.54 -12.44 -15.49
C ASP A 89 9.02 -12.26 -15.59
N PHE A 90 8.38 -11.66 -14.58
CA PHE A 90 6.97 -11.26 -14.63
C PHE A 90 6.81 -9.79 -15.01
N ILE A 91 5.66 -9.45 -15.57
CA ILE A 91 5.31 -8.11 -16.02
C ILE A 91 4.24 -7.57 -15.06
N PRO A 92 4.55 -6.52 -14.27
CA PRO A 92 3.55 -5.89 -13.41
C PRO A 92 2.56 -5.06 -14.23
N VAL A 93 1.27 -5.24 -13.98
CA VAL A 93 0.17 -4.46 -14.56
C VAL A 93 -0.54 -3.74 -13.42
N LEU A 94 -0.26 -2.44 -13.28
CA LEU A 94 -0.80 -1.62 -12.19
C LEU A 94 -2.17 -1.05 -12.55
N HIS A 95 -3.13 -1.19 -11.64
CA HIS A 95 -4.39 -0.47 -11.64
C HIS A 95 -4.55 0.32 -10.35
N ASN A 96 -4.68 1.63 -10.47
CA ASN A 96 -4.93 2.52 -9.33
C ASN A 96 -6.43 2.75 -9.17
N LEU A 97 -6.98 2.44 -8.00
CA LEU A 97 -8.39 2.71 -7.68
C LEU A 97 -8.64 4.21 -7.52
N ASN A 98 -7.57 5.00 -7.35
CA ASN A 98 -7.62 6.45 -7.17
C ASN A 98 -8.59 6.86 -6.05
N LEU A 99 -8.50 6.14 -4.92
CA LEU A 99 -9.26 6.50 -3.73
C LEU A 99 -8.61 7.72 -3.11
N ASN A 100 -9.06 8.88 -3.52
CA ASN A 100 -8.61 10.10 -2.91
C ASN A 100 -9.49 10.37 -1.68
N LEU A 101 -8.94 10.26 -0.48
CA LEU A 101 -9.63 10.59 0.78
C LEU A 101 -10.06 12.07 0.85
N PHE A 102 -9.59 12.90 -0.09
CA PHE A 102 -9.99 14.29 -0.27
C PHE A 102 -11.10 14.46 -1.32
N ASP A 103 -11.60 13.38 -1.92
CA ASP A 103 -12.77 13.42 -2.81
C ASP A 103 -14.00 13.88 -2.00
N GLU A 104 -14.76 14.83 -2.54
CA GLU A 104 -15.90 15.45 -1.83
C GLU A 104 -16.92 14.42 -1.35
N GLU A 105 -17.14 13.35 -2.11
CA GLU A 105 -18.03 12.25 -1.73
C GLU A 105 -17.50 11.45 -0.54
N LEU A 106 -16.20 11.14 -0.53
CA LEU A 106 -15.54 10.48 0.60
C LEU A 106 -15.43 11.39 1.81
N GLN A 107 -15.26 12.70 1.60
CA GLN A 107 -15.32 13.69 2.66
C GLN A 107 -16.72 13.80 3.28
N ALA A 108 -17.78 13.80 2.45
CA ALA A 108 -19.15 13.77 2.93
C ALA A 108 -19.45 12.50 3.75
N TYR A 109 -18.92 11.35 3.33
CA TYR A 109 -18.96 10.09 4.08
C TYR A 109 -18.18 10.18 5.39
N ARG A 110 -16.98 10.75 5.38
CA ARG A 110 -16.14 11.01 6.56
C ARG A 110 -16.85 11.91 7.56
N ASN A 111 -17.48 13.00 7.10
CA ASN A 111 -18.25 13.91 7.94
C ASN A 111 -19.49 13.24 8.56
N LYS A 112 -20.03 12.21 7.90
CA LYS A 112 -21.23 11.47 8.38
C LYS A 112 -20.88 10.32 9.31
N LEU A 113 -19.76 9.64 9.11
CA LEU A 113 -19.38 8.39 9.78
C LEU A 113 -18.18 8.56 10.73
N GLY A 114 -17.51 9.72 10.73
CA GLY A 114 -16.32 9.95 11.54
C GLY A 114 -15.22 8.94 11.21
N ASP A 115 -14.66 8.32 12.26
CA ASP A 115 -13.55 7.37 12.14
C ASP A 115 -13.92 6.03 11.47
N PHE A 116 -15.23 5.76 11.31
CA PHE A 116 -15.74 4.54 10.66
C PHE A 116 -15.73 4.58 9.11
N VAL A 117 -15.20 5.65 8.51
CA VAL A 117 -15.12 5.80 7.03
C VAL A 117 -14.44 4.62 6.37
N TYR A 118 -13.39 4.10 6.95
CA TYR A 118 -12.62 3.00 6.35
C TYR A 118 -13.36 1.67 6.37
N GLU A 119 -14.13 1.38 7.40
CA GLU A 119 -15.02 0.20 7.44
C GLU A 119 -16.18 0.35 6.46
N ALA A 120 -16.67 1.58 6.27
CA ALA A 120 -17.73 1.87 5.33
C ALA A 120 -17.29 1.80 3.87
N LEU A 121 -15.99 1.98 3.56
CA LEU A 121 -15.47 1.85 2.18
C LEU A 121 -15.74 0.47 1.59
N VAL A 122 -15.61 -0.61 2.37
CA VAL A 122 -15.90 -1.99 1.92
C VAL A 122 -17.36 -2.21 1.51
N ASN A 123 -18.27 -1.32 1.92
CA ASN A 123 -19.69 -1.34 1.58
C ASN A 123 -20.10 -0.18 0.65
N ASN A 124 -19.13 0.62 0.19
CA ASN A 124 -19.39 1.76 -0.67
C ASN A 124 -19.53 1.31 -2.14
N GLU A 125 -20.67 1.61 -2.78
CA GLU A 125 -20.95 1.20 -4.15
C GLU A 125 -19.92 1.73 -5.16
N HIS A 126 -19.43 2.96 -4.99
CA HIS A 126 -18.40 3.54 -5.87
C HIS A 126 -17.06 2.81 -5.73
N PHE A 127 -16.68 2.47 -4.51
CA PHE A 127 -15.47 1.67 -4.28
C PHE A 127 -15.61 0.28 -4.89
N LEU A 128 -16.71 -0.39 -4.64
CA LEU A 128 -16.98 -1.73 -5.19
C LEU A 128 -17.00 -1.71 -6.71
N HIS A 129 -17.60 -0.69 -7.33
CA HIS A 129 -17.60 -0.52 -8.78
C HIS A 129 -16.18 -0.30 -9.34
N ARG A 130 -15.36 0.55 -8.70
CA ARG A 130 -13.95 0.76 -9.11
C ARG A 130 -13.13 -0.53 -8.98
N LEU A 131 -13.33 -1.28 -7.90
CA LEU A 131 -12.65 -2.57 -7.69
C LEU A 131 -13.06 -3.60 -8.76
N ASP A 132 -14.36 -3.72 -9.05
CA ASP A 132 -14.86 -4.61 -10.11
C ASP A 132 -14.27 -4.23 -11.48
N THR A 133 -14.27 -2.94 -11.81
CA THR A 133 -13.65 -2.41 -13.03
C THR A 133 -12.17 -2.77 -13.10
N ALA A 134 -11.42 -2.58 -12.01
CA ALA A 134 -10.01 -2.95 -11.93
C ALA A 134 -9.79 -4.44 -12.20
N ILE A 135 -10.59 -5.28 -11.55
CA ILE A 135 -10.53 -6.75 -11.74
C ILE A 135 -10.82 -7.13 -13.18
N GLN A 136 -11.83 -6.53 -13.83
CA GLN A 136 -12.16 -6.79 -15.22
C GLN A 136 -11.03 -6.39 -16.17
N VAL A 137 -10.42 -5.21 -15.99
CA VAL A 137 -9.27 -4.74 -16.78
C VAL A 137 -8.08 -5.68 -16.63
N LEU A 138 -7.75 -6.08 -15.40
CA LEU A 138 -6.65 -7.00 -15.14
C LEU A 138 -6.89 -8.38 -15.73
N ARG A 139 -8.14 -8.89 -15.68
CA ARG A 139 -8.50 -10.15 -16.36
C ARG A 139 -8.36 -10.07 -17.87
N GLN A 140 -8.74 -8.94 -18.49
CA GLN A 140 -8.53 -8.71 -19.94
C GLN A 140 -7.04 -8.66 -20.30
N SER A 141 -6.20 -8.20 -19.35
CA SER A 141 -4.73 -8.22 -19.46
C SER A 141 -4.13 -9.61 -19.21
N ASN A 142 -4.95 -10.66 -19.02
CA ASN A 142 -4.51 -12.04 -18.75
C ASN A 142 -3.56 -12.16 -17.55
N VAL A 143 -3.77 -11.45 -16.45
CA VAL A 143 -2.95 -11.61 -15.24
C VAL A 143 -3.19 -13.00 -14.63
N GLN A 144 -2.12 -13.63 -14.11
CA GLN A 144 -2.18 -14.94 -13.44
C GLN A 144 -2.67 -14.86 -12.00
N GLY A 145 -2.45 -13.73 -11.37
CA GLY A 145 -2.81 -13.41 -9.99
C GLY A 145 -2.59 -11.94 -9.75
N LEU A 146 -2.91 -11.49 -8.55
CA LEU A 146 -2.76 -10.08 -8.20
C LEU A 146 -2.22 -9.86 -6.79
N VAL A 147 -1.56 -8.71 -6.59
CA VAL A 147 -1.22 -8.17 -5.28
C VAL A 147 -2.12 -6.98 -5.01
N TYR A 148 -2.85 -7.03 -3.90
CA TYR A 148 -3.65 -5.92 -3.42
C TYR A 148 -2.84 -5.10 -2.41
N VAL A 149 -2.66 -3.82 -2.69
CA VAL A 149 -1.91 -2.86 -1.86
C VAL A 149 -2.90 -1.93 -1.18
N GLY A 150 -3.05 -2.08 0.12
CA GLY A 150 -3.87 -1.19 0.93
C GLY A 150 -3.22 0.16 1.14
N ASP A 151 -4.03 1.15 1.43
CA ASP A 151 -3.64 2.52 1.74
C ASP A 151 -3.46 2.72 3.25
N HIS A 152 -4.27 1.99 4.00
CA HIS A 152 -4.24 1.92 5.45
C HIS A 152 -4.41 0.47 5.91
N PRO A 153 -3.76 0.10 7.04
CA PRO A 153 -3.96 -1.22 7.65
C PRO A 153 -5.40 -1.39 8.16
N ARG A 154 -6.27 -1.93 7.32
CA ARG A 154 -7.66 -2.26 7.65
C ARG A 154 -8.02 -3.68 7.24
N ASP A 155 -9.12 -4.19 7.77
CA ASP A 155 -9.67 -5.49 7.36
C ASP A 155 -10.32 -5.39 5.98
N ILE A 156 -9.79 -6.13 5.01
CA ILE A 156 -10.32 -6.23 3.65
C ILE A 156 -10.88 -7.62 3.35
N THR A 157 -11.09 -8.44 4.37
CA THR A 157 -11.65 -9.80 4.22
C THR A 157 -12.92 -9.81 3.34
N PRO A 158 -13.89 -8.88 3.50
CA PRO A 158 -15.08 -8.84 2.67
C PRO A 158 -14.81 -8.67 1.16
N LEU A 159 -13.70 -7.99 0.80
CA LEU A 159 -13.35 -7.75 -0.61
C LEU A 159 -12.77 -8.98 -1.29
N LEU A 160 -12.20 -9.92 -0.54
CA LEU A 160 -11.55 -11.11 -1.12
C LEU A 160 -12.51 -11.98 -1.90
N SER A 161 -13.79 -12.02 -1.53
CA SER A 161 -14.83 -12.74 -2.27
C SER A 161 -15.09 -12.18 -3.67
N LEU A 162 -14.74 -10.92 -3.91
CA LEU A 162 -14.86 -10.24 -5.21
C LEU A 162 -13.65 -10.47 -6.11
N ILE A 163 -12.55 -11.02 -5.58
CA ILE A 163 -11.30 -11.25 -6.29
C ILE A 163 -11.21 -12.72 -6.71
N PRO A 164 -11.59 -13.08 -7.94
CA PRO A 164 -11.62 -14.48 -8.42
C PRO A 164 -10.26 -14.97 -8.94
N LEU A 165 -9.16 -14.46 -8.41
CA LEU A 165 -7.79 -14.75 -8.81
C LEU A 165 -6.94 -15.07 -7.57
N PRO A 166 -5.86 -15.85 -7.71
CA PRO A 166 -4.85 -15.94 -6.67
C PRO A 166 -4.42 -14.54 -6.24
N CYS A 167 -4.47 -14.29 -4.93
CA CYS A 167 -4.26 -12.95 -4.40
C CYS A 167 -3.30 -12.98 -3.20
N SER A 168 -2.41 -12.01 -3.16
CA SER A 168 -1.62 -11.64 -1.98
C SER A 168 -1.97 -10.23 -1.56
N VAL A 169 -2.09 -10.00 -0.27
CA VAL A 169 -2.48 -8.71 0.31
C VAL A 169 -1.29 -8.11 1.04
N VAL A 170 -1.05 -6.83 0.87
CA VAL A 170 -0.01 -6.11 1.58
C VAL A 170 -0.55 -4.81 2.18
N PHE A 171 -0.08 -4.49 3.38
CA PHE A 171 -0.50 -3.31 4.14
C PHE A 171 -2.02 -3.25 4.37
N SER A 172 -2.61 -4.43 4.61
CA SER A 172 -4.02 -4.63 4.99
C SER A 172 -4.14 -5.94 5.74
N TYR A 173 -5.18 -6.06 6.55
CA TYR A 173 -5.42 -7.26 7.35
C TYR A 173 -6.50 -8.12 6.73
N ILE A 174 -6.40 -9.42 6.99
CA ILE A 174 -7.40 -10.42 6.62
C ILE A 174 -7.64 -11.34 7.82
N GLN A 175 -8.89 -11.66 8.10
CA GLN A 175 -9.26 -12.55 9.20
C GLN A 175 -9.14 -14.02 8.81
N GLU A 176 -9.30 -14.34 7.52
CA GLU A 176 -9.26 -15.71 7.01
C GLU A 176 -7.83 -16.11 6.62
N LYS A 177 -7.42 -17.34 7.00
CA LYS A 177 -6.11 -17.90 6.64
C LYS A 177 -6.05 -18.46 5.20
N LYS A 178 -6.90 -18.01 4.30
CA LYS A 178 -7.01 -18.52 2.92
C LYS A 178 -6.32 -17.64 1.88
N THR A 179 -5.75 -16.53 2.30
CA THR A 179 -5.08 -15.56 1.41
C THR A 179 -3.76 -15.15 2.04
N ASN A 180 -2.74 -14.93 1.21
CA ASN A 180 -1.48 -14.40 1.68
C ASN A 180 -1.64 -12.98 2.19
N SER A 181 -1.02 -12.65 3.32
CA SER A 181 -0.94 -11.27 3.80
C SER A 181 0.46 -10.94 4.31
N VAL A 182 0.91 -9.73 4.02
CA VAL A 182 2.19 -9.21 4.51
C VAL A 182 1.98 -7.84 5.13
N ASN A 183 2.36 -7.71 6.40
CA ASN A 183 2.28 -6.47 7.17
C ASN A 183 3.57 -6.25 7.95
N ASN A 184 3.76 -5.05 8.49
CA ASN A 184 4.79 -4.78 9.47
C ASN A 184 4.32 -5.16 10.88
N ASP A 185 5.28 -5.35 11.78
CA ASP A 185 5.02 -5.57 13.20
C ASP A 185 4.90 -4.21 13.93
N ASP A 186 3.69 -3.64 13.90
CA ASP A 186 3.36 -2.36 14.53
C ASP A 186 3.64 -2.36 16.05
N GLN A 187 3.38 -3.47 16.74
CA GLN A 187 3.58 -3.57 18.17
C GLN A 187 5.08 -3.56 18.53
N GLN A 188 5.87 -4.35 17.79
CA GLN A 188 7.32 -4.39 17.95
C GLN A 188 7.95 -3.03 17.59
N GLY A 189 7.48 -2.37 16.52
CA GLY A 189 7.95 -1.04 16.16
C GLY A 189 7.68 -0.01 17.26
N ALA A 190 6.47 0.00 17.83
CA ALA A 190 6.15 0.88 18.96
C ALA A 190 6.98 0.57 20.20
N THR A 191 7.23 -0.72 20.48
CA THR A 191 8.15 -1.12 21.54
C THR A 191 9.54 -0.51 21.36
N LEU A 192 10.09 -0.54 20.16
CA LEU A 192 11.41 0.07 19.86
C LEU A 192 11.40 1.59 20.11
N ALA A 193 10.32 2.28 19.69
CA ALA A 193 10.18 3.72 19.91
C ALA A 193 10.22 4.07 21.41
N ILE A 194 9.45 3.36 22.22
CA ILE A 194 9.33 3.63 23.65
C ILE A 194 10.59 3.21 24.41
N GLU A 195 11.20 2.06 24.09
CA GLU A 195 12.49 1.66 24.65
C GLU A 195 13.58 2.72 24.38
N HIS A 196 13.58 3.32 23.18
CA HIS A 196 14.53 4.40 22.85
C HIS A 196 14.30 5.65 23.69
N LEU A 197 13.06 6.06 23.90
CA LEU A 197 12.76 7.20 24.77
C LEU A 197 13.15 6.92 26.24
N ILE A 198 12.86 5.72 26.73
CA ILE A 198 13.22 5.31 28.10
C ILE A 198 14.75 5.24 28.28
N ALA A 199 15.48 4.73 27.29
CA ALA A 199 16.93 4.68 27.28
C ALA A 199 17.57 6.08 27.36
N ASN A 200 16.86 7.12 26.88
CA ASN A 200 17.24 8.54 27.03
C ASN A 200 16.76 9.19 28.36
N GLY A 201 16.23 8.38 29.28
CA GLY A 201 15.83 8.80 30.61
C GLY A 201 14.39 9.31 30.75
N HIS A 202 13.60 9.33 29.68
CA HIS A 202 12.22 9.80 29.71
C HIS A 202 11.32 8.84 30.49
N LYS A 203 10.49 9.40 31.38
CA LYS A 203 9.45 8.69 32.15
C LYS A 203 8.04 9.28 31.92
N ARG A 204 7.97 10.54 31.52
CA ARG A 204 6.72 11.21 31.13
C ARG A 204 6.65 11.20 29.62
N ILE A 205 6.16 10.08 29.08
CA ILE A 205 6.10 9.80 27.65
C ILE A 205 4.63 9.84 27.20
N ALA A 206 4.27 10.79 26.38
CA ALA A 206 2.94 10.86 25.78
C ALA A 206 2.91 10.19 24.39
N VAL A 207 1.70 9.97 23.89
CA VAL A 207 1.48 9.40 22.57
C VAL A 207 0.41 10.18 21.81
N ILE A 208 0.69 10.50 20.54
CA ILE A 208 -0.29 10.99 19.56
C ILE A 208 -0.62 9.83 18.65
N THR A 209 -1.86 9.31 18.75
CA THR A 209 -2.29 8.10 18.05
C THR A 209 -2.91 8.41 16.69
N GLY A 210 -3.16 7.39 15.89
CA GLY A 210 -4.10 7.43 14.78
C GLY A 210 -5.55 7.26 15.26
N PRO A 211 -6.50 7.06 14.32
CA PRO A 211 -7.92 6.82 14.64
C PRO A 211 -8.11 5.61 15.55
N THR A 212 -9.10 5.70 16.43
CA THR A 212 -9.36 4.68 17.45
C THR A 212 -9.84 3.35 16.88
N ASN A 213 -10.36 3.33 15.66
CA ASN A 213 -10.78 2.12 14.95
C ASN A 213 -9.68 1.50 14.06
N SER A 214 -8.49 2.10 14.00
CA SER A 214 -7.36 1.58 13.22
C SER A 214 -6.66 0.44 13.97
N LEU A 215 -6.47 -0.70 13.31
CA LEU A 215 -5.74 -1.83 13.89
C LEU A 215 -4.25 -1.50 14.12
N ALA A 216 -3.64 -0.67 13.26
CA ALA A 216 -2.28 -0.16 13.48
C ALA A 216 -2.21 0.68 14.75
N THR A 217 -3.20 1.57 14.97
CA THR A 217 -3.30 2.34 16.21
C THR A 217 -3.36 1.43 17.44
N HIS A 218 -4.22 0.40 17.42
CA HIS A 218 -4.34 -0.53 18.54
C HIS A 218 -3.04 -1.27 18.83
N LYS A 219 -2.37 -1.77 17.78
CA LYS A 219 -1.11 -2.51 17.96
C LYS A 219 0.03 -1.60 18.43
N ARG A 220 0.17 -0.39 17.85
CA ARG A 220 1.17 0.59 18.30
C ARG A 220 0.89 1.05 19.73
N LEU A 221 -0.39 1.24 20.09
CA LEU A 221 -0.78 1.60 21.46
C LEU A 221 -0.49 0.46 22.44
N LEU A 222 -0.72 -0.80 22.05
CA LEU A 222 -0.38 -1.95 22.87
C LEU A 222 1.14 -2.01 23.13
N GLY A 223 1.98 -1.84 22.10
CA GLY A 223 3.43 -1.79 22.24
C GLY A 223 3.89 -0.66 23.18
N TYR A 224 3.28 0.52 23.07
CA TYR A 224 3.51 1.65 23.99
C TYR A 224 3.17 1.28 25.45
N GLN A 225 1.96 0.75 25.69
CA GLN A 225 1.47 0.42 27.02
C GLN A 225 2.30 -0.70 27.68
N GLU A 226 2.53 -1.80 26.97
CA GLU A 226 3.30 -2.93 27.48
C GLU A 226 4.74 -2.55 27.82
N THR A 227 5.36 -1.69 26.98
CA THR A 227 6.73 -1.23 27.24
C THR A 227 6.81 -0.34 28.49
N LEU A 228 5.87 0.60 28.67
CA LEU A 228 5.80 1.38 29.90
C LEU A 228 5.64 0.50 31.14
N MET A 229 4.71 -0.49 31.08
CA MET A 229 4.48 -1.43 32.17
C MET A 229 5.73 -2.26 32.50
N LYS A 230 6.42 -2.78 31.49
CA LYS A 230 7.68 -3.53 31.64
C LYS A 230 8.74 -2.72 32.41
N HIS A 231 8.81 -1.41 32.16
CA HIS A 231 9.73 -0.49 32.82
C HIS A 231 9.16 0.12 34.08
N ARG A 232 8.00 -0.31 34.59
CA ARG A 232 7.33 0.21 35.79
C ARG A 232 7.05 1.71 35.73
N ILE A 233 6.77 2.21 34.52
CA ILE A 233 6.32 3.59 34.31
C ILE A 233 4.79 3.57 34.26
N ASN A 234 4.16 4.43 35.06
CA ASN A 234 2.72 4.53 35.13
C ASN A 234 2.15 5.01 33.81
N LEU A 235 1.11 4.32 33.35
CA LEU A 235 0.30 4.78 32.21
C LEU A 235 -0.56 5.95 32.69
N GLU A 236 -0.37 7.13 32.09
CA GLU A 236 -1.17 8.32 32.35
C GLU A 236 -2.20 8.49 31.22
N PRO A 237 -3.50 8.28 31.47
CA PRO A 237 -4.52 8.36 30.41
C PRO A 237 -4.55 9.68 29.66
N ASN A 238 -4.24 10.80 30.34
CA ASN A 238 -4.20 12.13 29.75
C ASN A 238 -3.01 12.31 28.78
N TYR A 239 -2.06 11.39 28.74
CA TYR A 239 -0.94 11.39 27.80
C TYR A 239 -1.29 10.72 26.46
N ILE A 240 -2.52 10.28 26.26
CA ILE A 240 -2.99 9.69 25.01
C ILE A 240 -3.86 10.70 24.29
N TYR A 241 -3.39 11.22 23.16
CA TYR A 241 -4.16 12.10 22.27
C TYR A 241 -4.57 11.35 21.01
N ALA A 242 -5.87 11.26 20.72
CA ALA A 242 -6.38 10.59 19.52
C ALA A 242 -6.36 11.53 18.32
N GLY A 243 -5.68 11.12 17.25
CA GLY A 243 -5.61 11.81 15.96
C GLY A 243 -6.22 10.96 14.82
N HIS A 244 -6.09 11.45 13.58
CA HIS A 244 -6.67 10.87 12.37
C HIS A 244 -5.65 10.78 11.21
N TRP A 245 -4.39 10.60 11.54
CA TRP A 245 -3.25 10.52 10.61
C TRP A 245 -2.94 11.83 9.86
N SER A 246 -3.51 12.96 10.25
CA SER A 246 -3.27 14.24 9.59
C SER A 246 -2.12 15.02 10.22
N TYR A 247 -1.48 15.87 9.43
CA TYR A 247 -0.51 16.85 9.90
C TYR A 247 -1.07 17.72 11.05
N ALA A 248 -2.33 18.15 10.92
CA ALA A 248 -2.99 19.00 11.91
C ALA A 248 -3.17 18.30 13.27
N ASP A 249 -3.37 16.97 13.28
CA ASP A 249 -3.50 16.22 14.53
C ASP A 249 -2.21 16.23 15.35
N GLY A 250 -1.06 16.17 14.67
CA GLY A 250 0.23 16.31 15.34
C GLY A 250 0.38 17.66 16.06
N ALA A 251 0.03 18.74 15.35
CA ALA A 251 0.09 20.10 15.92
C ALA A 251 -0.90 20.31 17.07
N ASN A 252 -2.14 19.80 16.91
CA ASN A 252 -3.18 19.93 17.95
C ASN A 252 -2.87 19.05 19.15
N GLY A 253 -2.34 17.84 18.93
CA GLY A 253 -1.91 16.93 19.97
C GLY A 253 -0.81 17.52 20.83
N LEU A 254 0.20 18.14 20.23
CA LEU A 254 1.25 18.85 20.99
C LEU A 254 0.65 19.94 21.86
N LYS A 255 -0.17 20.83 21.29
CA LYS A 255 -0.81 21.92 22.04
C LYS A 255 -1.61 21.42 23.25
N HIS A 256 -2.37 20.33 23.04
CA HIS A 256 -3.14 19.71 24.12
C HIS A 256 -2.24 19.15 25.22
N LEU A 257 -1.22 18.37 24.85
CA LEU A 257 -0.32 17.71 25.81
C LEU A 257 0.50 18.68 26.65
N LEU A 258 0.88 19.82 26.08
CA LEU A 258 1.62 20.87 26.80
C LEU A 258 0.75 21.67 27.78
N GLN A 259 -0.58 21.66 27.66
CA GLN A 259 -1.52 22.31 28.60
C GLN A 259 -1.80 21.46 29.85
N LEU A 260 -1.33 20.21 29.88
CA LEU A 260 -1.53 19.35 31.05
C LEU A 260 -0.79 19.92 32.29
N PRO A 261 -1.31 19.72 33.50
CA PRO A 261 -0.63 20.18 34.75
C PRO A 261 0.79 19.66 34.87
N THR A 262 1.06 18.49 34.35
CA THR A 262 2.41 17.90 34.29
C THR A 262 2.67 17.51 32.84
N PRO A 263 3.29 18.37 32.01
CA PRO A 263 3.54 18.08 30.60
C PRO A 263 4.51 16.90 30.42
N PRO A 264 4.38 16.15 29.29
CA PRO A 264 5.34 15.10 28.94
C PRO A 264 6.72 15.68 28.62
N THR A 265 7.76 14.86 28.74
CA THR A 265 9.13 15.19 28.31
C THR A 265 9.51 14.55 26.98
N ALA A 266 8.69 13.62 26.52
CA ALA A 266 8.81 12.99 25.21
C ALA A 266 7.44 12.62 24.65
N ILE A 267 7.33 12.63 23.33
CA ILE A 267 6.11 12.24 22.62
C ILE A 267 6.45 11.20 21.55
N PHE A 268 5.75 10.06 21.61
CA PHE A 268 5.67 9.11 20.50
C PHE A 268 4.52 9.52 19.60
N VAL A 269 4.82 9.80 18.34
CA VAL A 269 3.83 10.17 17.33
C VAL A 269 3.70 9.03 16.33
N MET A 270 2.52 8.43 16.23
CA MET A 270 2.32 7.16 15.51
C MET A 270 2.40 7.28 13.98
N SER A 271 2.77 8.42 13.41
CA SER A 271 3.17 8.57 12.00
C SER A 271 4.09 9.76 11.81
N ASP A 272 4.96 9.69 10.80
CA ASP A 272 5.89 10.77 10.47
C ASP A 272 5.17 12.03 9.99
N LEU A 273 4.04 11.88 9.28
CA LEU A 273 3.24 13.03 8.85
C LEU A 273 2.71 13.84 10.06
N MET A 274 2.17 13.17 11.06
CA MET A 274 1.76 13.82 12.31
C MET A 274 2.97 14.37 13.06
N ALA A 275 4.12 13.65 13.08
CA ALA A 275 5.32 14.10 13.75
C ALA A 275 5.88 15.39 13.14
N VAL A 276 5.79 15.59 11.82
CA VAL A 276 6.14 16.87 11.18
C VAL A 276 5.21 17.98 11.66
N GLY A 277 3.91 17.70 11.79
CA GLY A 277 2.96 18.66 12.39
C GLY A 277 3.33 19.02 13.83
N THR A 278 3.75 18.03 14.61
CA THR A 278 4.22 18.21 15.99
C THR A 278 5.50 19.06 16.05
N LEU A 279 6.49 18.78 15.18
CA LEU A 279 7.74 19.54 15.09
C LEU A 279 7.52 21.00 14.71
N ASN A 280 6.68 21.25 13.71
CA ASN A 280 6.39 22.61 13.26
C ASN A 280 5.64 23.40 14.34
N ALA A 281 4.66 22.80 15.01
CA ALA A 281 3.97 23.44 16.12
C ALA A 281 4.91 23.70 17.30
N ALA A 282 5.88 22.82 17.58
CA ALA A 282 6.90 23.06 18.60
C ALA A 282 7.77 24.27 18.23
N ALA A 283 8.20 24.38 16.98
CA ALA A 283 8.97 25.52 16.49
C ALA A 283 8.18 26.84 16.58
N ASP A 284 6.90 26.84 16.20
CA ASP A 284 6.00 28.00 16.31
C ASP A 284 5.81 28.46 17.77
N MET A 285 5.90 27.54 18.72
CA MET A 285 5.84 27.81 20.17
C MET A 285 7.18 28.16 20.78
N GLY A 286 8.26 28.19 20.01
CA GLY A 286 9.62 28.49 20.47
C GLY A 286 10.29 27.36 21.24
N LEU A 287 9.81 26.14 21.14
CA LEU A 287 10.43 24.96 21.78
C LEU A 287 11.61 24.45 20.97
N HIS A 288 12.67 24.11 21.67
CA HIS A 288 13.89 23.52 21.09
C HIS A 288 13.83 21.99 21.20
N ILE A 289 13.66 21.31 20.09
CA ILE A 289 13.71 19.85 20.03
C ILE A 289 15.15 19.42 19.71
N PRO A 290 15.76 18.51 20.49
CA PRO A 290 15.19 17.68 21.57
C PRO A 290 15.32 18.29 22.99
N ASP A 291 15.85 19.49 23.16
CA ASP A 291 16.26 20.03 24.45
C ASP A 291 15.11 20.26 25.44
N ASP A 292 13.98 20.75 24.95
CA ASP A 292 12.78 21.00 25.77
C ASP A 292 11.81 19.82 25.74
N LEU A 293 11.80 19.08 24.61
CA LEU A 293 10.88 17.95 24.35
C LEU A 293 11.49 17.02 23.32
N SER A 294 11.52 15.73 23.60
CA SER A 294 11.88 14.71 22.61
C SER A 294 10.67 14.25 21.78
N ILE A 295 10.87 14.03 20.48
CA ILE A 295 9.82 13.58 19.55
C ILE A 295 10.34 12.40 18.73
N ILE A 296 9.59 11.30 18.69
CA ILE A 296 9.87 10.15 17.84
C ILE A 296 8.65 9.84 16.96
N GLY A 297 8.88 9.62 15.67
CA GLY A 297 7.86 9.28 14.67
C GLY A 297 7.72 7.78 14.42
N PHE A 298 7.00 7.46 13.32
CA PHE A 298 6.81 6.10 12.80
C PHE A 298 6.59 6.19 11.29
N ASP A 299 7.15 5.27 10.50
CA ASP A 299 7.08 4.99 9.06
C ASP A 299 8.43 5.17 8.35
N ASP A 300 9.30 6.07 8.79
CA ASP A 300 10.56 6.48 8.14
C ASP A 300 10.34 6.94 6.70
N LEU A 301 9.39 7.87 6.52
CA LEU A 301 9.18 8.51 5.23
C LEU A 301 10.36 9.44 4.91
N GLU A 302 10.69 9.59 3.62
CA GLU A 302 11.89 10.27 3.14
C GLU A 302 12.06 11.68 3.77
N PHE A 303 10.97 12.44 3.89
CA PHE A 303 11.01 13.79 4.45
C PHE A 303 11.45 13.83 5.94
N SER A 304 11.35 12.72 6.69
CA SER A 304 11.74 12.64 8.09
C SER A 304 13.22 12.93 8.30
N ALA A 305 14.05 12.62 7.31
CA ALA A 305 15.48 12.93 7.32
C ALA A 305 15.78 14.43 7.12
N TYR A 306 14.85 15.16 6.53
CA TYR A 306 15.01 16.58 6.14
C TYR A 306 14.25 17.54 7.04
N THR A 307 13.59 17.05 8.10
CA THR A 307 13.00 17.93 9.12
C THR A 307 14.08 18.63 9.95
N TYR A 308 13.71 19.67 10.65
CA TYR A 308 14.63 20.36 11.58
C TYR A 308 14.01 20.44 12.97
N PRO A 309 14.61 19.68 13.94
CA PRO A 309 15.68 18.67 13.77
C PRO A 309 15.25 17.48 12.93
N ALA A 310 16.22 16.74 12.37
CA ALA A 310 15.94 15.50 11.64
C ALA A 310 15.24 14.48 12.58
N LEU A 311 14.10 13.93 12.14
CA LEU A 311 13.19 13.13 12.97
C LEU A 311 13.74 11.72 13.20
N SER A 312 13.92 11.34 14.46
CA SER A 312 14.07 9.95 14.88
C SER A 312 12.72 9.24 14.68
N THR A 313 12.73 8.06 14.09
CA THR A 313 11.49 7.38 13.70
C THR A 313 11.67 5.86 13.66
N ILE A 314 10.58 5.14 13.49
CA ILE A 314 10.57 3.70 13.27
C ILE A 314 10.44 3.45 11.77
N HIS A 315 11.43 2.78 11.20
CA HIS A 315 11.40 2.36 9.81
C HIS A 315 10.42 1.20 9.61
N THR A 316 9.42 1.41 8.76
CA THR A 316 8.54 0.37 8.25
C THR A 316 9.08 -0.14 6.91
N PRO A 317 9.34 -1.45 6.76
CA PRO A 317 10.02 -2.01 5.59
C PRO A 317 9.07 -2.15 4.39
N PHE A 318 8.47 -1.06 3.91
CA PHE A 318 7.43 -1.06 2.88
C PHE A 318 7.86 -1.76 1.58
N GLU A 319 9.09 -1.52 1.11
CA GLU A 319 9.59 -2.16 -0.10
C GLU A 319 9.76 -3.67 0.09
N ALA A 320 10.33 -4.09 1.23
CA ALA A 320 10.46 -5.50 1.57
C ALA A 320 9.09 -6.19 1.74
N MET A 321 8.07 -5.47 2.24
CA MET A 321 6.70 -5.97 2.32
C MET A 321 6.12 -6.25 0.94
N GLY A 322 6.29 -5.33 -0.01
CA GLY A 322 5.86 -5.51 -1.39
C GLY A 322 6.56 -6.69 -2.06
N TYR A 323 7.87 -6.79 -1.89
CA TYR A 323 8.67 -7.90 -2.40
C TYR A 323 8.20 -9.26 -1.84
N ALA A 324 8.01 -9.36 -0.52
CA ALA A 324 7.53 -10.56 0.15
C ALA A 324 6.11 -10.94 -0.27
N ALA A 325 5.21 -9.96 -0.47
CA ALA A 325 3.86 -10.22 -0.95
C ALA A 325 3.86 -10.83 -2.35
N MET A 326 4.72 -10.34 -3.24
CA MET A 326 4.89 -10.91 -4.58
C MET A 326 5.50 -12.31 -4.53
N GLN A 327 6.51 -12.57 -3.70
CA GLN A 327 7.07 -13.91 -3.52
C GLN A 327 6.01 -14.91 -3.07
N LYS A 328 5.13 -14.51 -2.13
CA LYS A 328 4.02 -15.37 -1.66
C LYS A 328 3.01 -15.64 -2.77
N LEU A 329 2.68 -14.65 -3.59
CA LEU A 329 1.83 -14.86 -4.76
C LEU A 329 2.47 -15.87 -5.72
N LEU A 330 3.77 -15.74 -6.01
CA LEU A 330 4.48 -16.70 -6.88
C LEU A 330 4.50 -18.12 -6.30
N ALA A 331 4.63 -18.26 -4.99
CA ALA A 331 4.53 -19.56 -4.32
C ALA A 331 3.11 -20.14 -4.47
N GLN A 332 2.07 -19.34 -4.27
CA GLN A 332 0.67 -19.74 -4.43
C GLN A 332 0.33 -20.12 -5.87
N LEU A 333 0.90 -19.45 -6.88
CA LEU A 333 0.71 -19.80 -8.28
C LEU A 333 1.31 -21.16 -8.63
N ARG A 334 2.37 -21.58 -7.93
CA ARG A 334 2.99 -22.92 -8.09
C ARG A 334 2.27 -23.99 -7.28
N ASP A 335 1.85 -23.66 -6.07
CA ASP A 335 1.11 -24.51 -5.15
C ASP A 335 -0.04 -23.71 -4.49
N PRO A 336 -1.29 -23.93 -4.93
CA PRO A 336 -2.46 -23.21 -4.37
C PRO A 336 -2.64 -23.37 -2.85
N SER A 337 -2.03 -24.38 -2.23
CA SER A 337 -2.07 -24.58 -0.78
C SER A 337 -1.04 -23.72 -0.02
N SER A 338 -0.09 -23.10 -0.74
CA SER A 338 0.96 -22.26 -0.17
C SER A 338 0.41 -20.86 0.19
N VAL A 339 -0.26 -20.79 1.33
CA VAL A 339 -0.86 -19.55 1.85
C VAL A 339 -0.38 -19.30 3.27
N CYS A 340 0.13 -18.10 3.55
CA CYS A 340 0.54 -17.70 4.89
C CYS A 340 0.51 -16.19 5.10
N SER A 341 0.29 -15.80 6.37
CA SER A 341 0.48 -14.42 6.81
C SER A 341 1.89 -14.22 7.34
N GLN A 342 2.47 -13.05 7.10
CA GLN A 342 3.81 -12.68 7.57
C GLN A 342 3.81 -11.27 8.12
N LEU A 343 4.49 -11.10 9.26
CA LEU A 343 4.87 -9.81 9.80
C LEU A 343 6.36 -9.59 9.56
N LEU A 344 6.72 -8.42 9.06
CA LEU A 344 8.11 -8.00 8.91
C LEU A 344 8.48 -7.07 10.07
N PRO A 345 9.67 -7.24 10.67
CA PRO A 345 10.11 -6.41 11.77
C PRO A 345 10.35 -4.98 11.32
N CYS A 346 10.07 -4.03 12.22
CA CYS A 346 10.44 -2.64 12.08
C CYS A 346 11.85 -2.40 12.67
N GLU A 347 12.46 -1.27 12.32
CA GLU A 347 13.78 -0.88 12.80
C GLU A 347 13.76 0.56 13.36
N LEU A 348 14.56 0.81 14.39
CA LEU A 348 14.72 2.16 14.92
C LEU A 348 15.74 2.95 14.08
N ILE A 349 15.32 4.10 13.57
CA ILE A 349 16.18 5.07 12.90
C ILE A 349 16.43 6.26 13.83
N GLN A 350 17.59 6.28 14.44
CA GLN A 350 17.99 7.36 15.33
C GLN A 350 18.47 8.57 14.52
N ARG A 351 17.90 9.75 14.83
CA ARG A 351 18.31 11.04 14.28
C ARG A 351 18.49 12.07 15.41
N LYS A 352 18.00 13.29 15.21
CA LYS A 352 18.30 14.43 16.11
C LYS A 352 17.12 14.88 16.97
N SER A 353 15.93 14.30 16.81
CA SER A 353 14.71 14.74 17.51
C SER A 353 14.49 14.10 18.88
N VAL A 354 15.37 13.18 19.29
CA VAL A 354 15.38 12.56 20.62
C VAL A 354 16.72 12.81 21.28
N GLY A 355 16.71 13.24 22.53
CA GLY A 355 17.90 13.50 23.34
C GLY A 355 17.71 13.08 24.80
N PRO A 356 18.78 13.07 25.61
CA PRO A 356 18.68 12.75 27.03
C PRO A 356 17.86 13.80 27.77
N ILE A 357 17.07 13.34 28.73
CA ILE A 357 16.36 14.26 29.65
C ILE A 357 17.36 15.10 30.41
N LYS A 358 17.12 16.42 30.48
CA LYS A 358 17.94 17.37 31.26
C LYS A 358 17.49 17.49 32.69
#